data_b23792e5d987e0a775909630ceb1aabb
#
_entry.id   b23792e5d987e0a775909630ceb1aabb
#
_cell.length_a   1.000
_cell.length_b   1.000
_cell.length_c   1.000
_cell.angle_alpha   90.00
_cell.angle_beta   90.00
_cell.angle_gamma   90.00
#
_symmetry.space_group_name_H-M   'P 1'
#
loop_
_entity.id
_entity.type
_entity.pdbx_description
1 polymer ?
#
loop_
_entity_poly.entity_id
_entity_poly.type
_entity_poly.pdbx_seq_one_letter_code
_entity_poly.pdbx_strand_id
1 'polypeptide(L)'
;MLHEFTFKSYNKIDDIQAWIYVPACEPKGIIQIIHGFGEHSRRYLYMITDLMDEGYIVTADDHVGHGKTAIINDRWGDWGDEGFHTMMEDEHALMQIVKEKYPNLPYMLFGHSMGSFIARDFMAKYGNELTAVTLCGTSGVWPDLEESINKLKQLVAEGKGKESDPA
;
A
#
# COMPACT_ATOMS: atom_id res chain seq x y z
N MET A 1 -16.74 -13.06 3.65
CA MET A 1 -17.49 -11.77 3.74
C MET A 1 -16.60 -10.66 3.21
N LEU A 2 -17.13 -9.64 2.55
CA LEU A 2 -16.37 -8.49 2.06
C LEU A 2 -16.82 -7.22 2.78
N HIS A 3 -15.89 -6.45 3.32
CA HIS A 3 -16.09 -5.09 3.78
C HIS A 3 -15.35 -4.13 2.86
N GLU A 4 -16.05 -3.14 2.37
CA GLU A 4 -15.51 -2.06 1.55
C GLU A 4 -15.75 -0.75 2.28
N PHE A 5 -14.72 0.07 2.42
CA PHE A 5 -14.79 1.33 3.18
C PHE A 5 -13.72 2.31 2.73
N THR A 6 -13.82 3.54 3.20
CA THR A 6 -12.78 4.55 3.07
C THR A 6 -12.29 4.99 4.44
N PHE A 7 -11.04 5.43 4.50
CA PHE A 7 -10.48 6.11 5.68
C PHE A 7 -9.67 7.33 5.23
N LYS A 8 -9.46 8.27 6.15
CA LYS A 8 -8.73 9.50 5.82
C LYS A 8 -7.23 9.22 5.75
N SER A 9 -6.61 9.59 4.63
CA SER A 9 -5.16 9.49 4.43
C SER A 9 -4.37 10.31 5.45
N TYR A 10 -3.13 9.91 5.68
CA TYR A 10 -2.13 10.65 6.44
C TYR A 10 -1.93 12.07 5.92
N ASN A 11 -2.02 12.29 4.60
CA ASN A 11 -1.92 13.61 3.98
C ASN A 11 -3.11 14.54 4.32
N LYS A 12 -4.15 14.08 5.00
CA LYS A 12 -5.37 14.81 5.42
C LYS A 12 -6.26 15.30 4.27
N ILE A 13 -5.91 15.02 3.03
CA ILE A 13 -6.60 15.47 1.82
C ILE A 13 -7.45 14.33 1.26
N ASP A 14 -6.81 13.19 0.98
CA ASP A 14 -7.42 12.08 0.28
C ASP A 14 -8.21 11.15 1.20
N ASP A 15 -9.23 10.51 0.65
CA ASP A 15 -9.93 9.38 1.24
C ASP A 15 -9.41 8.10 0.59
N ILE A 16 -8.81 7.21 1.39
CA ILE A 16 -8.22 5.96 0.92
C ILE A 16 -9.29 4.89 0.82
N GLN A 17 -9.42 4.28 -0.34
CA GLN A 17 -10.33 3.16 -0.56
C GLN A 17 -9.68 1.86 -0.12
N ALA A 18 -10.33 1.10 0.74
CA ALA A 18 -9.82 -0.15 1.28
C ALA A 18 -10.88 -1.26 1.34
N TRP A 19 -10.38 -2.49 1.44
CA TRP A 19 -11.19 -3.71 1.52
C TRP A 19 -10.66 -4.66 2.59
N ILE A 20 -11.59 -5.35 3.28
CA ILE A 20 -11.27 -6.48 4.15
C ILE A 20 -12.08 -7.69 3.65
N TYR A 21 -11.38 -8.73 3.28
CA TYR A 21 -11.90 -10.01 2.83
C TYR A 21 -11.82 -11.00 4.00
N VAL A 22 -12.96 -11.46 4.46
CA VAL A 22 -13.05 -12.34 5.64
C VAL A 22 -13.44 -13.76 5.19
N PRO A 23 -12.65 -14.80 5.56
CA PRO A 23 -12.95 -16.18 5.23
C PRO A 23 -14.27 -16.65 5.87
N ALA A 24 -14.79 -17.79 5.40
CA ALA A 24 -16.00 -18.39 5.97
C ALA A 24 -15.73 -19.19 7.26
N CYS A 25 -14.47 -19.51 7.53
CA CYS A 25 -14.04 -20.22 8.75
C CYS A 25 -13.48 -19.24 9.79
N GLU A 26 -13.13 -19.76 10.98
CA GLU A 26 -12.42 -19.00 12.01
C GLU A 26 -11.06 -18.53 11.48
N PRO A 27 -10.75 -17.24 11.49
CA PRO A 27 -9.51 -16.73 10.95
C PRO A 27 -8.28 -17.12 11.76
N LYS A 28 -7.21 -17.55 11.10
CA LYS A 28 -5.93 -17.89 11.73
C LYS A 28 -4.87 -16.78 11.70
N GLY A 29 -5.14 -15.69 10.98
CA GLY A 29 -4.25 -14.54 10.86
C GLY A 29 -4.76 -13.54 9.83
N ILE A 30 -4.05 -12.42 9.71
CA ILE A 30 -4.35 -11.32 8.79
C ILE A 30 -3.17 -11.13 7.84
N ILE A 31 -3.43 -10.99 6.54
CA ILE A 31 -2.44 -10.65 5.53
C ILE A 31 -2.86 -9.34 4.87
N GLN A 32 -2.03 -8.31 4.98
CA GLN A 32 -2.21 -7.05 4.28
C GLN A 32 -1.37 -7.05 3.01
N ILE A 33 -2.01 -6.77 1.87
CA ILE A 33 -1.37 -6.71 0.56
C ILE A 33 -1.12 -5.25 0.20
N ILE A 34 0.14 -4.93 -0.07
CA ILE A 34 0.64 -3.63 -0.49
C ILE A 34 1.01 -3.72 -1.97
N HIS A 35 0.23 -3.08 -2.82
CA HIS A 35 0.37 -3.19 -4.28
C HIS A 35 1.54 -2.37 -4.85
N GLY A 36 1.90 -2.60 -6.11
CA GLY A 36 2.99 -1.94 -6.80
C GLY A 36 2.59 -0.63 -7.49
N PHE A 37 3.58 0.01 -8.12
CA PHE A 37 3.38 1.23 -8.89
C PHE A 37 2.50 0.99 -10.12
N GLY A 38 1.62 1.94 -10.43
CA GLY A 38 0.78 1.91 -11.62
C GLY A 38 -0.26 0.79 -11.67
N GLU A 39 -0.56 0.18 -10.51
CA GLU A 39 -1.57 -0.86 -10.37
C GLU A 39 -2.55 -0.54 -9.22
N HIS A 40 -3.29 -1.53 -8.78
CA HIS A 40 -4.27 -1.41 -7.70
C HIS A 40 -4.49 -2.75 -7.00
N SER A 41 -4.99 -2.76 -5.78
CA SER A 41 -5.11 -3.94 -4.92
C SER A 41 -5.96 -5.06 -5.53
N ARG A 42 -6.97 -4.75 -6.33
CA ARG A 42 -7.87 -5.75 -6.90
C ARG A 42 -7.24 -6.60 -8.03
N ARG A 43 -6.01 -6.29 -8.45
CA ARG A 43 -5.23 -7.20 -9.29
C ARG A 43 -4.85 -8.49 -8.55
N TYR A 44 -4.88 -8.48 -7.24
CA TYR A 44 -4.53 -9.61 -6.37
C TYR A 44 -5.72 -10.51 -6.00
N LEU A 45 -6.90 -10.37 -6.63
CA LEU A 45 -8.11 -11.12 -6.25
C LEU A 45 -7.93 -12.63 -6.26
N TYR A 46 -7.14 -13.20 -7.17
CA TYR A 46 -6.83 -14.65 -7.16
C TYR A 46 -6.08 -15.03 -5.88
N MET A 47 -5.01 -14.34 -5.57
CA MET A 47 -4.23 -14.55 -4.35
C MET A 47 -5.08 -14.33 -3.09
N ILE A 48 -5.93 -13.30 -3.10
CA ILE A 48 -6.86 -13.00 -2.00
C ILE A 48 -7.79 -14.18 -1.78
N THR A 49 -8.35 -14.74 -2.85
CA THR A 49 -9.27 -15.90 -2.76
C THR A 49 -8.56 -17.12 -2.20
N ASP A 50 -7.36 -17.44 -2.71
CA ASP A 50 -6.57 -18.59 -2.23
C ASP A 50 -6.22 -18.42 -0.74
N LEU A 51 -5.83 -17.22 -0.31
CA LEU A 51 -5.52 -16.94 1.10
C LEU A 51 -6.76 -17.02 2.00
N MET A 52 -7.93 -16.60 1.50
CA MET A 52 -9.20 -16.77 2.23
C MET A 52 -9.58 -18.24 2.37
N ASP A 53 -9.39 -19.06 1.34
CA ASP A 53 -9.63 -20.52 1.37
C ASP A 53 -8.69 -21.20 2.37
N GLU A 54 -7.48 -20.66 2.55
CA GLU A 54 -6.53 -21.07 3.58
C GLU A 54 -6.85 -20.51 4.98
N GLY A 55 -7.92 -19.73 5.14
CA GLY A 55 -8.38 -19.24 6.44
C GLY A 55 -7.71 -17.95 6.91
N TYR A 56 -7.19 -17.13 6.02
CA TYR A 56 -6.68 -15.79 6.37
C TYR A 56 -7.73 -14.71 6.09
N ILE A 57 -7.80 -13.71 6.96
CA ILE A 57 -8.35 -12.42 6.59
C ILE A 57 -7.33 -11.76 5.67
N VAL A 58 -7.78 -11.20 4.54
CA VAL A 58 -6.93 -10.41 3.67
C VAL A 58 -7.42 -8.99 3.63
N THR A 59 -6.52 -8.02 3.75
CA THR A 59 -6.85 -6.60 3.61
C THR A 59 -5.92 -5.95 2.60
N ALA A 60 -6.41 -4.93 1.93
CA ALA A 60 -5.66 -4.12 0.99
C ALA A 60 -6.37 -2.79 0.76
N ASP A 61 -5.62 -1.78 0.40
CA ASP A 61 -6.12 -0.51 -0.10
C ASP A 61 -5.64 -0.24 -1.53
N ASP A 62 -6.15 0.81 -2.13
CA ASP A 62 -5.52 1.45 -3.28
C ASP A 62 -4.82 2.71 -2.78
N HIS A 63 -3.51 2.80 -2.98
CA HIS A 63 -2.70 3.92 -2.49
C HIS A 63 -3.13 5.28 -3.03
N VAL A 64 -2.72 6.36 -2.38
CA VAL A 64 -2.86 7.72 -2.93
C VAL A 64 -2.37 7.76 -4.38
N GLY A 65 -3.13 8.40 -5.25
CA GLY A 65 -2.81 8.50 -6.67
C GLY A 65 -3.04 7.22 -7.49
N HIS A 66 -3.57 6.14 -6.89
CA HIS A 66 -3.77 4.86 -7.56
C HIS A 66 -5.22 4.37 -7.47
N GLY A 67 -5.61 3.54 -8.43
CA GLY A 67 -6.83 2.74 -8.41
C GLY A 67 -8.09 3.53 -8.07
N LYS A 68 -8.93 2.98 -7.18
CA LYS A 68 -10.19 3.59 -6.78
C LYS A 68 -9.98 4.82 -5.89
N THR A 69 -8.90 4.86 -5.12
CA THR A 69 -8.51 6.06 -4.36
C THR A 69 -8.29 7.26 -5.29
N ALA A 70 -7.57 7.07 -6.41
CA ALA A 70 -7.38 8.15 -7.38
C ALA A 70 -8.70 8.59 -8.03
N ILE A 71 -9.62 7.63 -8.29
CA ILE A 71 -10.93 7.93 -8.88
C ILE A 71 -11.76 8.81 -7.94
N ILE A 72 -11.89 8.45 -6.66
CA ILE A 72 -12.78 9.17 -5.73
C ILE A 72 -12.25 10.55 -5.35
N ASN A 73 -10.93 10.75 -5.42
CA ASN A 73 -10.31 12.03 -5.08
C ASN A 73 -9.98 12.89 -6.33
N ASP A 74 -10.18 12.34 -7.55
CA ASP A 74 -9.79 12.95 -8.83
C ASP A 74 -8.31 13.37 -8.86
N ARG A 75 -7.42 12.48 -8.34
CA ARG A 75 -5.98 12.74 -8.19
C ARG A 75 -5.16 11.53 -8.64
N TRP A 76 -4.90 11.43 -9.93
CA TRP A 76 -4.10 10.37 -10.52
C TRP A 76 -2.61 10.68 -10.44
N GLY A 77 -1.81 9.72 -9.93
CA GLY A 77 -0.36 9.82 -9.83
C GLY A 77 0.14 10.91 -8.87
N ASP A 78 -0.75 11.61 -8.17
CA ASP A 78 -0.38 12.61 -7.18
C ASP A 78 -0.37 11.99 -5.77
N TRP A 79 0.82 11.88 -5.18
CA TRP A 79 1.03 11.28 -3.86
C TRP A 79 1.07 12.32 -2.73
N GLY A 80 0.86 13.61 -3.06
CA GLY A 80 0.99 14.71 -2.12
C GLY A 80 2.45 15.07 -1.81
N ASP A 81 2.62 16.05 -0.92
CA ASP A 81 3.95 16.62 -0.62
C ASP A 81 4.86 15.67 0.17
N GLU A 82 4.26 14.79 1.01
CA GLU A 82 4.98 13.76 1.78
C GLU A 82 5.28 12.50 0.96
N GLY A 83 4.69 12.39 -0.24
CA GLY A 83 4.99 11.36 -1.22
C GLY A 83 4.90 9.93 -0.67
N PHE A 84 6.00 9.20 -0.79
CA PHE A 84 6.11 7.80 -0.36
C PHE A 84 5.82 7.57 1.14
N HIS A 85 6.14 8.55 1.99
CA HIS A 85 5.86 8.47 3.42
C HIS A 85 4.36 8.41 3.71
N THR A 86 3.55 9.14 2.93
CA THR A 86 2.08 9.05 3.02
C THR A 86 1.58 7.63 2.86
N MET A 87 2.05 6.91 1.85
CA MET A 87 1.62 5.53 1.60
C MET A 87 1.95 4.61 2.78
N MET A 88 3.15 4.72 3.34
CA MET A 88 3.57 3.90 4.48
C MET A 88 2.70 4.16 5.72
N GLU A 89 2.36 5.42 6.00
CA GLU A 89 1.49 5.78 7.12
C GLU A 89 0.03 5.36 6.88
N ASP A 90 -0.45 5.41 5.64
CA ASP A 90 -1.78 4.92 5.27
C ASP A 90 -1.88 3.40 5.47
N GLU A 91 -0.84 2.64 5.12
CA GLU A 91 -0.76 1.20 5.39
C GLU A 91 -0.80 0.90 6.90
N HIS A 92 -0.14 1.72 7.72
CA HIS A 92 -0.21 1.57 9.16
C HIS A 92 -1.60 1.92 9.70
N ALA A 93 -2.25 2.96 9.18
CA ALA A 93 -3.61 3.31 9.55
C ALA A 93 -4.60 2.19 9.22
N LEU A 94 -4.48 1.58 8.01
CA LEU A 94 -5.27 0.42 7.62
C LEU A 94 -5.06 -0.75 8.60
N MET A 95 -3.79 -1.06 8.95
CA MET A 95 -3.47 -2.10 9.93
C MET A 95 -4.17 -1.85 11.27
N GLN A 96 -4.16 -0.62 11.79
CA GLN A 96 -4.82 -0.30 13.06
C GLN A 96 -6.33 -0.51 12.98
N ILE A 97 -6.98 -0.09 11.89
CA ILE A 97 -8.43 -0.30 11.65
C ILE A 97 -8.76 -1.80 11.65
N VAL A 98 -7.93 -2.60 10.97
CA VAL A 98 -8.15 -4.05 10.88
C VAL A 98 -7.90 -4.74 12.22
N LYS A 99 -6.85 -4.37 12.95
CA LYS A 99 -6.53 -4.92 14.29
C LYS A 99 -7.60 -4.57 15.33
N GLU A 100 -8.20 -3.39 15.26
CA GLU A 100 -9.33 -3.02 16.13
C GLU A 100 -10.54 -3.95 15.89
N LYS A 101 -10.81 -4.27 14.63
CA LYS A 101 -11.93 -5.14 14.25
C LYS A 101 -11.68 -6.63 14.50
N TYR A 102 -10.42 -7.06 14.37
CA TYR A 102 -9.98 -8.45 14.51
C TYR A 102 -8.75 -8.53 15.43
N PRO A 103 -8.94 -8.33 16.75
CA PRO A 103 -7.84 -8.29 17.70
C PRO A 103 -7.18 -9.66 17.88
N ASN A 104 -5.92 -9.65 18.33
CA ASN A 104 -5.16 -10.82 18.75
C ASN A 104 -4.80 -11.83 17.65
N LEU A 105 -5.01 -11.50 16.38
CA LEU A 105 -4.57 -12.32 15.27
C LEU A 105 -3.13 -11.96 14.84
N PRO A 106 -2.32 -12.95 14.43
CA PRO A 106 -1.03 -12.68 13.79
C PRO A 106 -1.21 -11.78 12.57
N TYR A 107 -0.38 -10.74 12.43
CA TYR A 107 -0.46 -9.79 11.33
C TYR A 107 0.77 -9.88 10.43
N MET A 108 0.52 -10.02 9.13
CA MET A 108 1.55 -10.22 8.12
C MET A 108 1.39 -9.22 6.98
N LEU A 109 2.51 -8.84 6.36
CA LEU A 109 2.51 -8.01 5.15
C LEU A 109 2.97 -8.82 3.93
N PHE A 110 2.36 -8.54 2.80
CA PHE A 110 2.84 -8.92 1.47
C PHE A 110 3.00 -7.65 0.64
N GLY A 111 4.22 -7.29 0.26
CA GLY A 111 4.51 -6.13 -0.57
C GLY A 111 5.08 -6.54 -1.93
N HIS A 112 4.48 -6.04 -3.02
CA HIS A 112 4.93 -6.30 -4.39
C HIS A 112 5.53 -5.05 -5.04
N SER A 113 6.70 -5.17 -5.70
CA SER A 113 7.34 -4.08 -6.44
C SER A 113 7.49 -2.83 -5.56
N MET A 114 6.89 -1.68 -5.92
CA MET A 114 6.84 -0.48 -5.07
C MET A 114 6.30 -0.80 -3.67
N GLY A 115 5.28 -1.63 -3.55
CA GLY A 115 4.74 -2.06 -2.25
C GLY A 115 5.75 -2.82 -1.40
N SER A 116 6.76 -3.46 -2.01
CA SER A 116 7.85 -4.08 -1.25
C SER A 116 8.79 -3.05 -0.61
N PHE A 117 8.95 -1.88 -1.21
CA PHE A 117 9.71 -0.78 -0.62
C PHE A 117 8.92 -0.13 0.52
N ILE A 118 7.60 0.06 0.34
CA ILE A 118 6.70 0.53 1.40
C ILE A 118 6.76 -0.43 2.59
N ALA A 119 6.67 -1.75 2.36
CA ALA A 119 6.76 -2.76 3.40
C ALA A 119 8.10 -2.74 4.15
N ARG A 120 9.22 -2.42 3.47
CA ARG A 120 10.55 -2.27 4.10
C ARG A 120 10.60 -1.05 5.02
N ASP A 121 10.05 0.09 4.58
CA ASP A 121 9.95 1.31 5.39
C ASP A 121 9.02 1.09 6.59
N PHE A 122 7.89 0.43 6.35
CA PHE A 122 6.97 -0.01 7.41
C PHE A 122 7.68 -0.89 8.46
N MET A 123 8.46 -1.89 8.04
CA MET A 123 9.21 -2.75 8.96
C MET A 123 10.21 -1.96 9.80
N ALA A 124 10.87 -0.95 9.22
CA ALA A 124 11.84 -0.14 9.93
C ALA A 124 11.18 0.63 11.09
N LYS A 125 9.93 1.05 10.94
CA LYS A 125 9.19 1.84 11.94
C LYS A 125 8.27 1.00 12.82
N TYR A 126 7.55 0.06 12.25
CA TYR A 126 6.46 -0.70 12.90
C TYR A 126 6.68 -2.22 12.91
N GLY A 127 7.90 -2.68 12.63
CA GLY A 127 8.19 -4.11 12.47
C GLY A 127 7.89 -4.96 13.70
N ASN A 128 7.90 -4.38 14.90
CA ASN A 128 7.52 -5.06 16.14
C ASN A 128 6.02 -5.41 16.24
N GLU A 129 5.20 -4.84 15.36
CA GLU A 129 3.76 -5.15 15.26
C GLU A 129 3.45 -6.31 14.29
N LEU A 130 4.47 -6.82 13.59
CA LEU A 130 4.34 -7.81 12.53
C LEU A 130 4.82 -9.18 12.96
N THR A 131 4.12 -10.22 12.51
CA THR A 131 4.54 -11.61 12.66
C THR A 131 5.47 -12.05 11.52
N ALA A 132 5.20 -11.61 10.29
CA ALA A 132 5.99 -11.93 9.11
C ALA A 132 5.81 -10.88 8.00
N VAL A 133 6.77 -10.81 7.10
CA VAL A 133 6.70 -9.98 5.88
C VAL A 133 7.21 -10.77 4.69
N THR A 134 6.48 -10.68 3.58
CA THR A 134 6.89 -11.20 2.27
C THR A 134 7.17 -10.03 1.34
N LEU A 135 8.38 -9.98 0.78
CA LEU A 135 8.80 -8.98 -0.20
C LEU A 135 8.92 -9.64 -1.58
N CYS A 136 8.06 -9.25 -2.50
CA CYS A 136 8.03 -9.77 -3.86
C CYS A 136 8.49 -8.69 -4.86
N GLY A 137 9.42 -9.02 -5.75
CA GLY A 137 9.94 -8.07 -6.75
C GLY A 137 10.65 -6.86 -6.15
N THR A 138 11.28 -7.02 -4.98
CA THR A 138 12.07 -5.97 -4.33
C THR A 138 13.44 -5.81 -4.99
N SER A 139 14.05 -4.63 -4.86
CA SER A 139 15.41 -4.34 -5.33
C SER A 139 16.29 -3.87 -4.18
N GLY A 140 17.57 -4.18 -4.25
CA GLY A 140 18.55 -3.77 -3.25
C GLY A 140 19.35 -2.54 -3.66
N VAL A 141 19.99 -2.62 -4.82
CA VAL A 141 20.86 -1.56 -5.35
C VAL A 141 20.25 -1.06 -6.64
N TRP A 142 20.16 0.26 -6.76
CA TRP A 142 19.77 0.93 -7.99
C TRP A 142 21.04 1.58 -8.58
N PRO A 143 21.59 1.03 -9.67
CA PRO A 143 22.63 1.74 -10.40
C PRO A 143 22.09 3.11 -10.81
N ASP A 144 22.91 4.13 -10.85
CA ASP A 144 22.53 5.49 -11.32
C ASP A 144 21.42 6.19 -10.49
N LEU A 145 21.17 5.73 -9.25
CA LEU A 145 20.14 6.33 -8.37
C LEU A 145 20.37 7.83 -8.17
N GLU A 146 21.62 8.23 -7.96
CA GLU A 146 21.97 9.62 -7.71
C GLU A 146 21.72 10.50 -8.95
N GLU A 147 22.04 10.01 -10.14
CA GLU A 147 21.75 10.69 -11.41
C GLU A 147 20.24 10.84 -11.61
N SER A 148 19.49 9.76 -11.39
CA SER A 148 18.02 9.77 -11.48
C SER A 148 17.38 10.77 -10.51
N ILE A 149 17.86 10.81 -9.26
CA ILE A 149 17.40 11.78 -8.25
C ILE A 149 17.68 13.21 -8.69
N ASN A 150 18.88 13.48 -9.22
CA ASN A 150 19.25 14.82 -9.66
C ASN A 150 18.39 15.28 -10.85
N LYS A 151 18.11 14.40 -11.81
CA LYS A 151 17.20 14.68 -12.94
C LYS A 151 15.78 15.02 -12.45
N LEU A 152 15.24 14.24 -11.51
CA LEU A 152 13.92 14.50 -10.93
C LEU A 152 13.87 15.82 -10.16
N LYS A 153 14.91 16.13 -9.36
CA LYS A 153 15.02 17.42 -8.66
C LYS A 153 15.05 18.60 -9.63
N GLN A 154 15.72 18.46 -10.77
CA GLN A 154 15.73 19.49 -11.79
C GLN A 154 14.34 19.69 -12.39
N LEU A 155 13.61 18.63 -12.75
CA LEU A 155 12.24 18.71 -13.26
C LEU A 155 11.30 19.40 -12.27
N VAL A 156 11.42 19.09 -10.99
CA VAL A 156 10.64 19.76 -9.93
C VAL A 156 10.99 21.25 -9.87
N ALA A 157 12.28 21.62 -9.92
CA ALA A 157 12.73 23.00 -9.90
C ALA A 157 12.26 23.79 -11.13
N GLU A 158 12.08 23.14 -12.28
CA GLU A 158 11.51 23.70 -13.50
C GLU A 158 9.97 23.81 -13.48
N GLY A 159 9.31 23.42 -12.39
CA GLY A 159 7.85 23.42 -12.24
C GLY A 159 7.14 22.24 -12.92
N LYS A 160 7.90 21.27 -13.43
CA LYS A 160 7.38 20.10 -14.17
C LYS A 160 7.06 18.88 -13.30
N GLY A 161 7.19 18.99 -11.99
CA GLY A 161 7.03 17.86 -11.06
C GLY A 161 5.62 17.23 -11.04
N LYS A 162 4.63 17.90 -11.63
CA LYS A 162 3.23 17.40 -11.77
C LYS A 162 2.83 17.13 -13.23
N GLU A 163 3.75 17.27 -14.18
CA GLU A 163 3.49 16.92 -15.57
C GLU A 163 3.55 15.39 -15.75
N SER A 164 2.72 14.88 -16.66
CA SER A 164 2.78 13.47 -17.04
C SER A 164 4.11 13.18 -17.73
N ASP A 165 4.81 12.14 -17.30
CA ASP A 165 6.01 11.67 -18.01
C ASP A 165 5.58 11.10 -19.38
N PRO A 166 6.11 11.63 -20.48
CA PRO A 166 5.75 11.17 -21.84
C PRO A 166 6.45 9.87 -22.24
N ALA A 167 7.22 9.21 -21.38
CA ALA A 167 7.99 7.99 -21.68
C ALA A 167 7.12 6.73 -21.78
#